data_8315a5644c4c6875abe86c17800b13c4
#
_entry.id   8315a5644c4c6875abe86c17800b13c4
#
_cell.length_a   1.000
_cell.length_b   1.000
_cell.length_c   1.000
_cell.angle_alpha   90.00
_cell.angle_beta   90.00
_cell.angle_gamma   90.00
#
_symmetry.space_group_name_H-M   'P 1'
#
loop_
_entity.id
_entity.type
_entity.pdbx_description
1 polymer ?
#
loop_
_entity_poly.entity_id
_entity_poly.type
_entity_poly.pdbx_seq_one_letter_code
_entity_poly.pdbx_strand_id
1 'polypeptide(L)'
;FKGKDDAKGLSCGVRGPVSVHQAASISPVEIESLQITKSVNGKKNEQGEARTSDTMGMKHFVRFGLYEIKGSINVQLAEKTGFSEEDADTVKECLRTLFVNDASSARPDGSMEVVKLFWWRHSCKDGQYSSAKVHRSVKVALRDAGTIPTSADDYVISLEALPGLEPEVIDGV
;
A
#
# COMPACT_ATOMS: atom_id res chain seq x y z
N PHE A 1 -26.40 6.53 -9.19
CA PHE A 1 -27.70 6.34 -9.83
C PHE A 1 -28.27 7.72 -10.20
N LYS A 2 -28.28 8.07 -11.48
CA LYS A 2 -29.01 9.24 -11.97
C LYS A 2 -30.41 8.77 -12.32
N GLY A 3 -31.39 9.07 -11.48
CA GLY A 3 -32.81 9.01 -11.84
C GLY A 3 -33.16 10.13 -12.83
N LYS A 4 -34.13 9.87 -13.70
CA LYS A 4 -34.55 10.76 -14.80
C LYS A 4 -35.43 11.94 -14.36
N ASP A 5 -35.62 12.18 -13.09
CA ASP A 5 -36.37 13.30 -12.56
C ASP A 5 -35.51 14.13 -11.62
N ASP A 6 -35.74 15.44 -11.61
CA ASP A 6 -35.04 16.51 -10.86
C ASP A 6 -34.94 16.32 -9.32
N ALA A 7 -34.90 15.10 -8.83
CA ALA A 7 -34.61 14.82 -7.45
C ALA A 7 -33.08 15.03 -7.24
N LYS A 8 -32.70 16.02 -6.45
CA LYS A 8 -31.37 16.21 -5.89
C LYS A 8 -30.89 14.86 -5.42
N GLY A 9 -29.89 14.29 -6.09
CA GLY A 9 -29.34 12.98 -5.76
C GLY A 9 -28.96 12.95 -4.29
N LEU A 10 -29.59 12.08 -3.51
CA LEU A 10 -29.22 11.83 -2.13
C LEU A 10 -27.85 11.13 -2.15
N SER A 11 -26.82 11.79 -1.61
CA SER A 11 -25.53 11.15 -1.37
C SER A 11 -25.69 10.20 -0.19
N CYS A 12 -25.52 8.90 -0.44
CA CYS A 12 -25.55 7.87 0.59
C CYS A 12 -24.13 7.34 0.81
N GLY A 13 -23.59 7.50 2.01
CA GLY A 13 -22.32 6.93 2.41
C GLY A 13 -22.50 5.47 2.84
N VAL A 14 -21.75 4.55 2.22
CA VAL A 14 -21.72 3.13 2.61
C VAL A 14 -20.33 2.81 3.13
N ARG A 15 -20.25 2.24 4.34
CA ARG A 15 -19.01 1.74 4.91
C ARG A 15 -18.76 0.31 4.44
N GLY A 16 -17.68 0.09 3.66
CA GLY A 16 -17.26 -1.22 3.21
C GLY A 16 -16.63 -2.07 4.33
N PRO A 17 -16.52 -3.40 4.13
CA PRO A 17 -15.98 -4.32 5.11
C PRO A 17 -14.44 -4.32 5.17
N VAL A 18 -13.77 -3.94 4.11
CA VAL A 18 -12.31 -3.96 4.00
C VAL A 18 -11.72 -2.68 4.57
N SER A 19 -10.79 -2.83 5.49
CA SER A 19 -10.03 -1.72 6.07
C SER A 19 -8.54 -1.96 5.84
N VAL A 20 -7.86 -1.00 5.24
CA VAL A 20 -6.41 -1.00 5.04
C VAL A 20 -5.82 0.17 5.81
N HIS A 21 -4.81 -0.10 6.63
CA HIS A 21 -4.12 0.91 7.40
C HIS A 21 -3.03 1.59 6.55
N GLN A 22 -2.54 2.70 7.06
CA GLN A 22 -1.39 3.38 6.47
C GLN A 22 -0.16 2.45 6.52
N ALA A 23 0.60 2.42 5.43
CA ALA A 23 1.90 1.75 5.40
C ALA A 23 2.91 2.50 6.27
N ALA A 24 3.69 1.75 7.05
CA ALA A 24 4.76 2.31 7.87
C ALA A 24 6.07 1.59 7.56
N SER A 25 7.16 2.35 7.42
CA SER A 25 8.49 1.75 7.26
C SER A 25 8.94 1.07 8.57
N ILE A 26 9.56 -0.10 8.44
CA ILE A 26 10.07 -0.88 9.58
C ILE A 26 11.25 -0.18 10.25
N SER A 27 12.09 0.47 9.45
CA SER A 27 13.23 1.27 9.92
C SER A 27 13.18 2.67 9.30
N PRO A 28 13.93 3.64 9.84
CA PRO A 28 14.08 4.95 9.21
C PRO A 28 14.55 4.82 7.76
N VAL A 29 13.98 5.62 6.87
CA VAL A 29 14.31 5.62 5.45
C VAL A 29 15.22 6.78 5.09
N GLU A 30 16.16 6.57 4.17
CA GLU A 30 16.97 7.64 3.60
C GLU A 30 16.23 8.30 2.44
N ILE A 31 16.17 9.64 2.50
CA ILE A 31 15.57 10.45 1.45
C ILE A 31 16.69 11.09 0.64
N GLU A 32 16.76 10.75 -0.64
CA GLU A 32 17.65 11.40 -1.60
C GLU A 32 16.93 12.55 -2.31
N SER A 33 17.69 13.59 -2.63
CA SER A 33 17.18 14.79 -3.28
C SER A 33 17.97 15.05 -4.56
N LEU A 34 17.27 15.07 -5.68
CA LEU A 34 17.86 15.39 -7.00
C LEU A 34 17.29 16.70 -7.51
N GLN A 35 18.18 17.55 -7.99
CA GLN A 35 17.77 18.73 -8.77
C GLN A 35 17.43 18.31 -10.19
N ILE A 36 16.26 18.70 -10.65
CA ILE A 36 15.80 18.51 -12.02
C ILE A 36 15.66 19.87 -12.70
N THR A 37 16.11 19.93 -13.93
CA THR A 37 16.01 21.14 -14.75
C THR A 37 15.20 20.85 -16.00
N LYS A 38 14.18 21.63 -16.25
CA LYS A 38 13.42 21.56 -17.49
C LYS A 38 14.18 22.32 -18.57
N SER A 39 14.80 21.59 -19.49
CA SER A 39 15.64 22.16 -20.56
C SER A 39 14.84 22.83 -21.68
N VAL A 40 13.54 22.52 -21.83
CA VAL A 40 12.69 23.09 -22.87
C VAL A 40 11.44 23.69 -22.24
N ASN A 41 11.30 24.99 -22.33
CA ASN A 41 10.10 25.69 -21.90
C ASN A 41 9.27 26.06 -23.15
N GLY A 42 8.11 25.40 -23.32
CA GLY A 42 7.20 25.65 -24.47
C GLY A 42 6.36 26.92 -24.37
N LYS A 43 6.49 27.68 -23.28
CA LYS A 43 5.79 28.96 -23.13
C LYS A 43 6.59 30.06 -23.80
N LYS A 44 6.04 30.64 -24.86
CA LYS A 44 6.46 31.94 -25.37
C LYS A 44 5.99 33.00 -24.37
N ASN A 45 6.84 33.99 -24.05
CA ASN A 45 6.39 35.18 -23.35
C ASN A 45 5.37 35.93 -24.20
N GLU A 46 4.57 36.80 -23.62
CA GLU A 46 3.53 37.58 -24.30
C GLU A 46 4.06 38.44 -25.50
N GLN A 47 5.37 38.59 -25.60
CA GLN A 47 6.07 39.35 -26.64
C GLN A 47 6.76 38.48 -27.71
N GLY A 48 6.65 37.14 -27.61
CA GLY A 48 7.02 36.23 -28.71
C GLY A 48 8.51 35.91 -28.90
N GLU A 49 9.44 36.49 -28.12
CA GLU A 49 10.86 36.45 -28.46
C GLU A 49 11.86 35.95 -27.41
N ALA A 50 11.48 35.48 -26.24
CA ALA A 50 12.47 34.95 -25.31
C ALA A 50 12.02 33.61 -24.71
N ARG A 51 12.90 32.63 -24.73
CA ARG A 51 12.76 31.44 -23.87
C ARG A 51 12.76 31.90 -22.41
N THR A 52 11.69 31.60 -21.69
CA THR A 52 11.68 31.80 -20.23
C THR A 52 12.81 30.96 -19.65
N SER A 53 13.47 31.49 -18.59
CA SER A 53 14.56 30.81 -17.90
C SER A 53 14.18 29.38 -17.52
N ASP A 54 15.16 28.49 -17.51
CA ASP A 54 14.99 27.09 -17.12
C ASP A 54 14.30 26.99 -15.75
N THR A 55 13.26 26.20 -15.70
CA THR A 55 12.56 25.94 -14.44
C THR A 55 13.30 24.83 -13.71
N MET A 56 13.87 25.15 -12.56
CA MET A 56 14.51 24.20 -11.67
C MET A 56 13.48 23.64 -10.68
N GLY A 57 13.56 22.35 -10.38
CA GLY A 57 12.77 21.70 -9.37
C GLY A 57 13.61 20.71 -8.57
N MET A 58 13.12 20.31 -7.42
CA MET A 58 13.71 19.23 -6.64
C MET A 58 12.80 17.99 -6.68
N LYS A 59 13.39 16.84 -6.88
CA LYS A 59 12.72 15.54 -6.75
C LYS A 59 13.31 14.83 -5.54
N HIS A 60 12.43 14.39 -4.64
CA HIS A 60 12.80 13.62 -3.47
C HIS A 60 12.31 12.18 -3.66
N PHE A 61 13.11 11.21 -3.26
CA PHE A 61 12.73 9.81 -3.30
C PHE A 61 13.40 9.03 -2.16
N VAL A 62 12.75 7.95 -1.74
CA VAL A 62 13.29 7.00 -0.78
C VAL A 62 14.23 6.07 -1.51
N ARG A 63 15.46 5.92 -0.99
CA ARG A 63 16.47 5.04 -1.59
C ARG A 63 16.06 3.57 -1.50
N PHE A 64 15.70 3.15 -0.31
CA PHE A 64 15.15 1.84 0.01
C PHE A 64 14.27 1.94 1.26
N GLY A 65 13.26 1.08 1.37
CA GLY A 65 12.46 0.95 2.58
C GLY A 65 11.57 -0.28 2.54
N LEU A 66 11.57 -1.05 3.62
CA LEU A 66 10.59 -2.11 3.85
C LEU A 66 9.42 -1.54 4.63
N TYR A 67 8.21 -1.72 4.12
CA TYR A 67 6.98 -1.16 4.68
C TYR A 67 6.06 -2.29 5.14
N GLU A 68 5.45 -2.09 6.28
CA GLU A 68 4.38 -2.95 6.79
C GLU A 68 3.02 -2.29 6.54
N ILE A 69 2.10 -3.02 5.94
CA ILE A 69 0.71 -2.63 5.75
C ILE A 69 -0.16 -3.62 6.53
N LYS A 70 -1.11 -3.11 7.29
CA LYS A 70 -2.07 -3.92 8.05
C LYS A 70 -3.47 -3.69 7.52
N GLY A 71 -4.31 -4.70 7.59
CA GLY A 71 -5.69 -4.59 7.17
C GLY A 71 -6.57 -5.61 7.86
N SER A 72 -7.88 -5.46 7.68
CA SER A 72 -8.86 -6.42 8.17
C SER A 72 -10.12 -6.39 7.32
N ILE A 73 -10.82 -7.50 7.27
CA ILE A 73 -12.15 -7.63 6.66
C ILE A 73 -13.14 -7.91 7.79
N ASN A 74 -14.12 -7.02 7.95
CA ASN A 74 -15.15 -7.14 8.96
C ASN A 74 -16.36 -7.91 8.42
N VAL A 75 -16.62 -9.10 8.98
CA VAL A 75 -17.69 -10.00 8.54
C VAL A 75 -19.08 -9.38 8.69
N GLN A 76 -19.31 -8.64 9.78
CA GLN A 76 -20.62 -8.01 10.04
C GLN A 76 -20.94 -6.90 9.03
N LEU A 77 -19.91 -6.19 8.52
CA LEU A 77 -20.07 -5.24 7.43
C LEU A 77 -20.16 -5.95 6.07
N ALA A 78 -19.45 -7.05 5.88
CA ALA A 78 -19.54 -7.89 4.67
C ALA A 78 -20.99 -8.38 4.47
N GLU A 79 -21.62 -8.92 5.50
CA GLU A 79 -23.04 -9.35 5.46
C GLU A 79 -24.00 -8.22 5.08
N LYS A 80 -23.74 -6.99 5.51
CA LYS A 80 -24.58 -5.83 5.19
C LYS A 80 -24.37 -5.29 3.78
N THR A 81 -23.20 -5.50 3.20
CA THR A 81 -22.82 -4.96 1.88
C THR A 81 -22.90 -5.98 0.76
N GLY A 82 -23.15 -7.26 1.10
CA GLY A 82 -23.13 -8.36 0.13
C GLY A 82 -21.72 -8.77 -0.31
N PHE A 83 -20.70 -8.40 0.46
CA PHE A 83 -19.31 -8.80 0.21
C PHE A 83 -19.15 -10.29 0.50
N SER A 84 -18.64 -11.03 -0.47
CA SER A 84 -18.55 -12.50 -0.45
C SER A 84 -17.13 -13.00 -0.12
N GLU A 85 -16.99 -14.30 0.03
CA GLU A 85 -15.69 -14.98 0.14
C GLU A 85 -14.86 -14.83 -1.16
N GLU A 86 -15.52 -14.83 -2.32
CA GLU A 86 -14.88 -14.63 -3.62
C GLU A 86 -14.32 -13.20 -3.73
N ASP A 87 -15.03 -12.20 -3.19
CA ASP A 87 -14.51 -10.83 -3.08
C ASP A 87 -13.29 -10.77 -2.17
N ALA A 88 -13.29 -11.52 -1.06
CA ALA A 88 -12.14 -11.59 -0.16
C ALA A 88 -10.91 -12.24 -0.83
N ASP A 89 -11.10 -13.30 -1.59
CA ASP A 89 -10.03 -13.93 -2.38
C ASP A 89 -9.53 -12.99 -3.49
N THR A 90 -10.43 -12.21 -4.09
CA THR A 90 -10.05 -11.16 -5.07
C THR A 90 -9.20 -10.07 -4.41
N VAL A 91 -9.57 -9.61 -3.22
CA VAL A 91 -8.77 -8.64 -2.45
C VAL A 91 -7.38 -9.21 -2.12
N LYS A 92 -7.33 -10.49 -1.70
CA LYS A 92 -6.07 -11.19 -1.41
C LYS A 92 -5.15 -11.21 -2.64
N GLU A 93 -5.68 -11.55 -3.81
CA GLU A 93 -4.92 -11.57 -5.05
C GLU A 93 -4.49 -10.15 -5.49
N CYS A 94 -5.35 -9.15 -5.35
CA CYS A 94 -4.99 -7.76 -5.60
C CYS A 94 -3.84 -7.28 -4.71
N LEU A 95 -3.81 -7.71 -3.44
CA LEU A 95 -2.71 -7.37 -2.53
C LEU A 95 -1.41 -8.07 -2.92
N ARG A 96 -1.47 -9.31 -3.39
CA ARG A 96 -0.31 -10.08 -3.87
C ARG A 96 0.32 -9.46 -5.10
N THR A 97 -0.50 -8.92 -6.00
CA THR A 97 -0.11 -8.36 -7.30
C THR A 97 -0.09 -6.82 -7.30
N LEU A 98 -0.06 -6.20 -6.13
CA LEU A 98 -0.33 -4.77 -5.94
C LEU A 98 0.49 -3.84 -6.86
N PHE A 99 1.73 -4.20 -7.16
CA PHE A 99 2.65 -3.39 -7.96
C PHE A 99 2.91 -3.94 -9.37
N VAL A 100 2.18 -4.98 -9.77
CA VAL A 100 2.26 -5.51 -11.14
C VAL A 100 1.62 -4.51 -12.10
N ASN A 101 2.38 -4.06 -13.10
CA ASN A 101 1.97 -3.03 -14.08
C ASN A 101 1.57 -1.68 -13.47
N ASP A 102 2.08 -1.32 -12.28
CA ASP A 102 1.83 -0.04 -11.61
C ASP A 102 3.01 0.94 -11.79
N ALA A 103 3.51 1.08 -13.01
CA ALA A 103 4.59 2.01 -13.32
C ALA A 103 4.09 3.46 -13.45
N SER A 104 4.83 4.40 -12.88
CA SER A 104 4.60 5.84 -13.02
C SER A 104 5.91 6.61 -12.89
N SER A 105 5.88 7.92 -13.14
CA SER A 105 7.06 8.78 -12.96
C SER A 105 7.55 8.84 -11.50
N ALA A 106 6.67 8.57 -10.53
CA ALA A 106 6.99 8.49 -9.10
C ALA A 106 7.39 7.07 -8.68
N ARG A 107 6.93 6.07 -9.40
CA ARG A 107 7.20 4.65 -9.18
C ARG A 107 7.64 4.02 -10.52
N PRO A 108 8.93 4.09 -10.86
CA PRO A 108 9.46 3.40 -12.03
C PRO A 108 9.17 1.91 -11.96
N ASP A 109 9.07 1.27 -13.10
CA ASP A 109 8.86 -0.17 -13.18
C ASP A 109 9.96 -0.93 -12.41
N GLY A 110 9.56 -1.93 -11.61
CA GLY A 110 10.46 -2.68 -10.74
C GLY A 110 10.97 -1.92 -9.50
N SER A 111 10.43 -0.72 -9.19
CA SER A 111 10.82 0.03 -7.99
C SER A 111 10.08 -0.37 -6.71
N MET A 112 9.01 -1.13 -6.83
CA MET A 112 8.21 -1.61 -5.70
C MET A 112 7.77 -3.04 -5.94
N GLU A 113 7.75 -3.83 -4.88
CA GLU A 113 7.29 -5.22 -4.90
C GLU A 113 6.57 -5.58 -3.61
N VAL A 114 5.74 -6.59 -3.64
CA VAL A 114 5.17 -7.24 -2.45
C VAL A 114 6.11 -8.35 -2.04
N VAL A 115 6.75 -8.23 -0.89
CA VAL A 115 7.67 -9.27 -0.39
C VAL A 115 6.91 -10.46 0.15
N LYS A 116 5.95 -10.23 1.05
CA LYS A 116 5.11 -11.27 1.65
C LYS A 116 3.74 -10.74 2.03
N LEU A 117 2.74 -11.59 1.85
CA LEU A 117 1.38 -11.39 2.34
C LEU A 117 1.06 -12.47 3.37
N PHE A 118 0.62 -12.05 4.56
CA PHE A 118 0.11 -12.92 5.61
C PHE A 118 -1.39 -12.78 5.66
N TRP A 119 -2.11 -13.88 5.44
CA TRP A 119 -3.56 -13.87 5.39
C TRP A 119 -4.13 -14.83 6.40
N TRP A 120 -4.95 -14.33 7.35
CA TRP A 120 -5.62 -15.14 8.35
C TRP A 120 -7.11 -15.21 8.07
N ARG A 121 -7.65 -16.41 8.17
CA ARG A 121 -9.09 -16.66 8.12
C ARG A 121 -9.56 -17.16 9.47
N HIS A 122 -10.34 -16.34 10.16
CA HIS A 122 -10.94 -16.73 11.44
C HIS A 122 -12.07 -17.73 11.24
N SER A 123 -12.25 -18.66 12.19
CA SER A 123 -13.34 -19.63 12.19
C SER A 123 -14.65 -19.10 12.75
N CYS A 124 -14.68 -17.87 13.27
CA CYS A 124 -15.86 -17.22 13.83
C CYS A 124 -15.93 -15.74 13.44
N LYS A 125 -17.15 -15.21 13.43
CA LYS A 125 -17.43 -13.82 12.97
C LYS A 125 -16.76 -12.74 13.79
N ASP A 126 -16.58 -12.97 15.09
CA ASP A 126 -15.97 -12.00 16.01
C ASP A 126 -14.43 -12.11 16.05
N GLY A 127 -13.89 -13.14 15.35
CA GLY A 127 -12.47 -13.45 15.36
C GLY A 127 -12.03 -14.24 16.59
N GLN A 128 -11.16 -15.25 16.39
CA GLN A 128 -10.56 -16.04 17.47
C GLN A 128 -9.60 -15.21 18.32
N TYR A 129 -9.00 -14.17 17.72
CA TYR A 129 -8.11 -13.21 18.35
C TYR A 129 -8.44 -11.81 17.87
N SER A 130 -8.13 -10.81 18.67
CA SER A 130 -8.24 -9.41 18.22
C SER A 130 -7.29 -9.13 17.06
N SER A 131 -7.70 -8.29 16.13
CA SER A 131 -6.85 -7.86 14.98
C SER A 131 -5.48 -7.36 15.45
N ALA A 132 -5.44 -6.64 16.57
CA ALA A 132 -4.19 -6.14 17.15
C ALA A 132 -3.24 -7.26 17.56
N LYS A 133 -3.75 -8.38 18.10
CA LYS A 133 -2.94 -9.55 18.46
C LYS A 133 -2.44 -10.26 17.20
N VAL A 134 -3.32 -10.44 16.22
CA VAL A 134 -2.95 -11.04 14.92
C VAL A 134 -1.87 -10.20 14.24
N HIS A 135 -2.04 -8.90 14.14
CA HIS A 135 -1.05 -8.01 13.53
C HIS A 135 0.31 -8.05 14.23
N ARG A 136 0.33 -8.18 15.59
CA ARG A 136 1.59 -8.27 16.34
C ARG A 136 2.26 -9.65 16.28
N SER A 137 1.58 -10.67 15.74
CA SER A 137 2.20 -11.99 15.57
C SER A 137 3.27 -12.00 14.48
N VAL A 138 3.19 -11.11 13.49
CA VAL A 138 4.27 -10.88 12.53
C VAL A 138 5.26 -9.88 13.15
N LYS A 139 6.52 -10.26 13.20
CA LYS A 139 7.61 -9.41 13.68
C LYS A 139 8.65 -9.28 12.58
N VAL A 140 9.00 -8.05 12.28
CA VAL A 140 10.03 -7.72 11.28
C VAL A 140 11.11 -6.91 11.98
N ALA A 141 12.35 -7.33 11.84
CA ALA A 141 13.50 -6.64 12.44
C ALA A 141 14.69 -6.68 11.50
N LEU A 142 15.58 -5.69 11.60
CA LEU A 142 16.86 -5.75 10.92
C LEU A 142 17.68 -6.95 11.42
N ARG A 143 18.34 -7.64 10.51
CA ARG A 143 19.26 -8.75 10.82
C ARG A 143 20.44 -8.26 11.66
N ASP A 144 20.99 -7.12 11.26
CA ASP A 144 22.09 -6.46 11.97
C ASP A 144 21.66 -5.06 12.41
N ALA A 145 21.58 -4.85 13.72
CA ALA A 145 21.24 -3.57 14.30
C ALA A 145 22.35 -2.53 13.99
N GLY A 146 21.98 -1.43 13.36
CA GLY A 146 22.89 -0.34 12.99
C GLY A 146 23.35 -0.36 11.52
N THR A 147 22.97 -1.35 10.74
CA THR A 147 23.16 -1.35 9.29
C THR A 147 22.04 -0.56 8.61
N ILE A 148 22.38 0.26 7.62
CA ILE A 148 21.40 0.91 6.74
C ILE A 148 20.94 -0.15 5.74
N PRO A 149 19.65 -0.51 5.74
CA PRO A 149 19.16 -1.56 4.86
C PRO A 149 19.13 -1.10 3.40
N THR A 150 19.46 -2.03 2.50
CA THR A 150 19.50 -1.81 1.06
C THR A 150 18.65 -2.82 0.29
N SER A 151 18.22 -3.87 0.97
CA SER A 151 17.37 -4.92 0.41
C SER A 151 16.42 -5.51 1.45
N ALA A 152 15.41 -6.25 0.99
CA ALA A 152 14.50 -6.99 1.88
C ALA A 152 15.25 -8.10 2.67
N ASP A 153 16.36 -8.61 2.15
CA ASP A 153 17.17 -9.65 2.79
C ASP A 153 17.89 -9.17 4.06
N ASP A 154 18.02 -7.86 4.23
CA ASP A 154 18.58 -7.25 5.45
C ASP A 154 17.63 -7.39 6.66
N TYR A 155 16.41 -7.87 6.44
CA TYR A 155 15.42 -8.06 7.49
C TYR A 155 15.17 -9.54 7.77
N VAL A 156 14.75 -9.79 9.01
CA VAL A 156 14.23 -11.09 9.45
C VAL A 156 12.74 -10.92 9.72
N ILE A 157 11.94 -11.70 9.02
CA ILE A 157 10.50 -11.79 9.24
C ILE A 157 10.26 -13.05 10.07
N SER A 158 9.65 -12.91 11.24
CA SER A 158 9.28 -14.02 12.11
C SER A 158 7.80 -13.97 12.44
N LEU A 159 7.22 -15.15 12.63
CA LEU A 159 5.79 -15.32 12.92
C LEU A 159 5.63 -16.00 14.27
N GLU A 160 4.91 -15.37 15.18
CA GLU A 160 4.49 -15.96 16.45
C GLU A 160 3.23 -16.80 16.22
N ALA A 161 3.28 -18.07 16.61
CA ALA A 161 2.15 -18.97 16.43
C ALA A 161 0.93 -18.53 17.27
N LEU A 162 -0.22 -18.51 16.63
CA LEU A 162 -1.51 -18.30 17.28
C LEU A 162 -2.29 -19.61 17.27
N PRO A 163 -2.39 -20.35 18.41
CA PRO A 163 -3.05 -21.65 18.46
C PRO A 163 -4.45 -21.64 17.83
N GLY A 164 -4.66 -22.49 16.83
CA GLY A 164 -5.93 -22.59 16.11
C GLY A 164 -6.19 -21.49 15.06
N LEU A 165 -5.20 -20.64 14.77
CA LEU A 165 -5.29 -19.65 13.73
C LEU A 165 -3.94 -19.54 13.00
N GLU A 166 -3.77 -20.33 11.97
CA GLU A 166 -2.57 -20.31 11.14
C GLU A 166 -2.78 -19.39 9.92
N PRO A 167 -1.77 -18.59 9.54
CA PRO A 167 -1.84 -17.78 8.33
C PRO A 167 -1.52 -18.62 7.09
N GLU A 168 -2.16 -18.26 6.01
CA GLU A 168 -1.65 -18.50 4.67
C GLU A 168 -0.51 -17.48 4.43
N VAL A 169 0.70 -17.96 4.15
CA VAL A 169 1.86 -17.12 3.84
C VAL A 169 2.12 -17.20 2.34
N ILE A 170 2.05 -16.06 1.69
CA ILE A 170 2.08 -15.95 0.23
C ILE A 170 3.23 -15.00 -0.13
N ASP A 171 4.06 -15.41 -1.07
CA ASP A 171 5.06 -14.52 -1.66
C ASP A 171 4.38 -13.61 -2.72
N GLY A 172 4.84 -12.38 -2.82
CA GLY A 172 4.42 -11.47 -3.88
C GLY A 172 4.88 -11.93 -5.27
N VAL A 173 4.53 -11.16 -6.27
CA VAL A 173 4.91 -11.37 -7.68
C VAL A 173 5.95 -10.34 -8.07
#